data_eb609c1a12201aa8158988f5cb1ae019
#
_entry.id   eb609c1a12201aa8158988f5cb1ae019
#
_cell.length_a   1.000
_cell.length_b   1.000
_cell.length_c   1.000
_cell.angle_alpha   90.00
_cell.angle_beta   90.00
_cell.angle_gamma   90.00
#
_symmetry.space_group_name_H-M   'P 1'
#
loop_
_entity.id
_entity.type
_entity.pdbx_description
1 polymer ?
#
loop_
_entity_poly.entity_id
_entity_poly.type
_entity_poly.pdbx_seq_one_letter_code
_entity_poly.pdbx_strand_id
1 'polypeptide(L)'
;HIRNPTAVRPWQRVLESISGLFCLSKKMWDNPSLYAQPWNFGPLINNENVTVSQLASQIISEWGSGNWNEVSHDEPHEANLLMLDSSKAIEKLGWHPVYSIKDAISKTISWYKEYFTNNDHMQEFTQNQILEYVEQAKKMNVGWASNI
;
A
#
# COMPACT_ATOMS: atom_id res chain seq x y z
N HIS A 1 -3.20 4.73 20.92
CA HIS A 1 -4.51 4.21 21.31
C HIS A 1 -5.21 3.62 20.10
N ILE A 2 -5.66 2.36 20.18
CA ILE A 2 -6.34 1.64 19.10
C ILE A 2 -7.76 1.31 19.55
N ARG A 3 -8.73 1.73 18.73
CA ARG A 3 -10.16 1.53 19.02
C ARG A 3 -10.65 0.13 18.63
N ASN A 4 -10.25 -0.37 17.48
CA ASN A 4 -10.64 -1.70 16.98
C ASN A 4 -9.39 -2.51 16.54
N PRO A 5 -8.69 -3.17 17.50
CA PRO A 5 -7.45 -3.89 17.21
C PRO A 5 -7.63 -5.11 16.32
N THR A 6 -8.82 -5.69 16.28
CA THR A 6 -9.14 -6.89 15.47
C THR A 6 -9.58 -6.56 14.05
N ALA A 7 -9.84 -5.29 13.75
CA ALA A 7 -10.28 -4.89 12.42
C ALA A 7 -9.20 -5.16 11.36
N VAL A 8 -9.64 -5.64 10.19
CA VAL A 8 -8.82 -5.85 9.00
C VAL A 8 -9.10 -4.75 7.99
N ARG A 9 -8.03 -4.20 7.40
CA ARG A 9 -8.11 -3.16 6.38
C ARG A 9 -7.20 -3.53 5.20
N PRO A 10 -7.45 -3.01 4.01
CA PRO A 10 -6.64 -3.27 2.81
C PRO A 10 -5.33 -2.47 2.84
N TRP A 11 -4.42 -2.85 3.74
CA TRP A 11 -3.15 -2.18 3.94
C TRP A 11 -2.26 -2.28 2.71
N GLN A 12 -1.76 -1.16 2.25
CA GLN A 12 -0.81 -1.11 1.14
C GLN A 12 0.06 0.15 1.21
N ARG A 13 1.19 0.12 0.50
CA ARG A 13 2.03 1.29 0.35
C ARG A 13 1.39 2.26 -0.63
N VAL A 14 1.63 3.57 -0.43
CA VAL A 14 1.10 4.63 -1.30
C VAL A 14 1.47 4.45 -2.78
N LEU A 15 2.66 3.90 -3.08
CA LEU A 15 3.12 3.66 -4.45
C LEU A 15 2.23 2.66 -5.20
N GLU A 16 1.56 1.74 -4.50
CA GLU A 16 0.62 0.81 -5.11
C GLU A 16 -0.58 1.55 -5.73
N SER A 17 -1.20 2.44 -4.95
CA SER A 17 -2.32 3.25 -5.46
C SER A 17 -1.88 4.20 -6.57
N ILE A 18 -0.71 4.82 -6.43
CA ILE A 18 -0.16 5.75 -7.43
C ILE A 18 0.11 5.03 -8.74
N SER A 19 0.76 3.85 -8.72
CA SER A 19 1.00 3.06 -9.93
C SER A 19 -0.30 2.64 -10.62
N GLY A 20 -1.31 2.27 -9.82
CA GLY A 20 -2.65 1.97 -10.34
C GLY A 20 -3.30 3.16 -11.05
N LEU A 21 -3.21 4.35 -10.45
CA LEU A 21 -3.73 5.58 -11.06
C LEU A 21 -2.99 5.92 -12.36
N PHE A 22 -1.67 5.74 -12.43
CA PHE A 22 -0.92 5.94 -13.68
C PHE A 22 -1.31 4.92 -14.76
N CYS A 23 -1.48 3.64 -14.41
CA CYS A 23 -1.99 2.64 -15.35
C CYS A 23 -3.35 3.03 -15.90
N LEU A 24 -4.27 3.44 -15.02
CA LEU A 24 -5.60 3.90 -15.42
C LEU A 24 -5.53 5.14 -16.32
N SER A 25 -4.73 6.14 -15.93
CA SER A 25 -4.59 7.39 -16.70
C SER A 25 -4.10 7.13 -18.12
N LYS A 26 -3.11 6.25 -18.29
CA LYS A 26 -2.61 5.83 -19.61
C LYS A 26 -3.71 5.17 -20.43
N LYS A 27 -4.46 4.25 -19.86
CA LYS A 27 -5.58 3.56 -20.54
C LYS A 27 -6.72 4.52 -20.88
N MET A 28 -7.00 5.48 -20.00
CA MET A 28 -8.01 6.53 -20.25
C MET A 28 -7.59 7.49 -21.36
N TRP A 29 -6.29 7.77 -21.50
CA TRP A 29 -5.77 8.56 -22.61
C TRP A 29 -6.05 7.88 -23.95
N ASP A 30 -5.84 6.56 -24.02
CA ASP A 30 -6.01 5.79 -25.26
C ASP A 30 -7.51 5.55 -25.59
N ASN A 31 -8.35 5.28 -24.57
CA ASN A 31 -9.77 5.03 -24.76
C ASN A 31 -10.60 5.45 -23.53
N PRO A 32 -10.96 6.75 -23.40
CA PRO A 32 -11.68 7.26 -22.25
C PRO A 32 -13.04 6.60 -22.04
N SER A 33 -13.76 6.28 -23.11
CA SER A 33 -15.11 5.69 -23.02
C SER A 33 -15.11 4.33 -22.35
N LEU A 34 -14.04 3.57 -22.51
CA LEU A 34 -13.92 2.22 -21.94
C LEU A 34 -13.45 2.25 -20.47
N TYR A 35 -12.60 3.21 -20.12
CA TYR A 35 -11.91 3.22 -18.82
C TYR A 35 -12.44 4.28 -17.83
N ALA A 36 -13.32 5.19 -18.23
CA ALA A 36 -13.95 6.18 -17.34
C ALA A 36 -15.04 5.51 -16.47
N GLN A 37 -14.63 4.72 -15.52
CA GLN A 37 -15.47 3.94 -14.62
C GLN A 37 -14.77 3.71 -13.28
N PRO A 38 -15.49 3.24 -12.21
CA PRO A 38 -14.88 2.98 -10.91
C PRO A 38 -13.86 1.85 -10.96
N TRP A 39 -12.74 2.03 -10.24
CA TRP A 39 -11.65 1.08 -10.10
C TRP A 39 -11.19 0.96 -8.65
N ASN A 40 -10.89 -0.25 -8.21
CA ASN A 40 -10.26 -0.50 -6.93
C ASN A 40 -8.79 -0.87 -7.13
N PHE A 41 -7.93 -0.29 -6.29
CA PHE A 41 -6.51 -0.64 -6.19
C PHE A 41 -6.24 -1.01 -4.73
N GLY A 42 -6.04 -2.27 -4.45
CA GLY A 42 -5.82 -2.80 -3.11
C GLY A 42 -4.86 -3.99 -3.14
N PRO A 43 -4.44 -4.48 -1.96
CA PRO A 43 -3.59 -5.65 -1.87
C PRO A 43 -4.29 -6.88 -2.47
N LEU A 44 -3.49 -7.88 -2.86
CA LEU A 44 -4.06 -9.16 -3.27
C LEU A 44 -4.87 -9.76 -2.13
N ILE A 45 -6.04 -10.28 -2.46
CA ILE A 45 -6.86 -11.09 -1.53
C ILE A 45 -6.16 -12.44 -1.40
N ASN A 46 -5.14 -12.49 -0.57
CA ASN A 46 -4.53 -13.71 -0.07
C ASN A 46 -4.95 -13.85 1.40
N ASN A 47 -4.76 -15.02 1.99
CA ASN A 47 -5.16 -15.30 3.37
C ASN A 47 -4.35 -14.51 4.44
N GLU A 48 -3.57 -13.51 4.05
CA GLU A 48 -2.78 -12.64 4.94
C GLU A 48 -3.60 -11.42 5.38
N ASN A 49 -4.68 -11.66 6.09
CA ASN A 49 -5.50 -10.60 6.66
C ASN A 49 -4.80 -10.01 7.90
N VAL A 50 -4.07 -8.91 7.73
CA VAL A 50 -3.38 -8.23 8.83
C VAL A 50 -4.34 -7.31 9.58
N THR A 51 -4.50 -7.55 10.88
CA THR A 51 -5.32 -6.72 11.77
C THR A 51 -4.60 -5.41 12.13
N VAL A 52 -5.37 -4.45 12.63
CA VAL A 52 -4.81 -3.17 13.14
C VAL A 52 -3.76 -3.41 14.23
N SER A 53 -4.01 -4.34 15.17
CA SER A 53 -3.06 -4.67 16.23
C SER A 53 -1.78 -5.32 15.70
N GLN A 54 -1.89 -6.21 14.73
CA GLN A 54 -0.72 -6.82 14.08
C GLN A 54 0.11 -5.78 13.34
N LEU A 55 -0.55 -4.89 12.58
CA LEU A 55 0.11 -3.78 11.91
C LEU A 55 0.84 -2.87 12.90
N ALA A 56 0.16 -2.44 13.98
CA ALA A 56 0.75 -1.58 15.00
C ALA A 56 1.95 -2.25 15.69
N SER A 57 1.83 -3.53 16.02
CA SER A 57 2.92 -4.29 16.64
C SER A 57 4.13 -4.42 15.70
N GLN A 58 3.91 -4.65 14.42
CA GLN A 58 4.99 -4.72 13.44
C GLN A 58 5.67 -3.36 13.24
N ILE A 59 4.89 -2.28 13.14
CA ILE A 59 5.42 -0.90 13.07
C ILE A 59 6.30 -0.60 14.28
N ILE A 60 5.83 -0.90 15.50
CA ILE A 60 6.58 -0.68 16.74
C ILE A 60 7.87 -1.51 16.77
N SER A 61 7.79 -2.78 16.37
CA SER A 61 8.95 -3.66 16.27
C SER A 61 10.01 -3.11 15.32
N GLU A 62 9.61 -2.66 14.14
CA GLU A 62 10.54 -2.10 13.16
C GLU A 62 11.03 -0.70 13.55
N TRP A 63 10.19 0.10 14.21
CA TRP A 63 10.60 1.39 14.74
C TRP A 63 11.66 1.25 15.84
N GLY A 64 11.53 0.23 16.67
CA GLY A 64 12.45 -0.10 17.77
C GLY A 64 12.01 0.42 19.13
N SER A 65 10.88 1.14 19.20
CA SER A 65 10.33 1.67 20.47
C SER A 65 8.85 2.00 20.31
N GLY A 66 8.14 2.09 21.43
CA GLY A 66 6.73 2.43 21.48
C GLY A 66 5.88 1.30 22.04
N ASN A 67 4.61 1.59 22.24
CA ASN A 67 3.58 0.63 22.62
C ASN A 67 2.22 1.08 22.07
N TRP A 68 1.26 0.19 22.09
CA TRP A 68 -0.13 0.52 21.84
C TRP A 68 -1.02 -0.08 22.95
N ASN A 69 -2.18 0.52 23.14
CA ASN A 69 -3.22 0.00 24.03
C ASN A 69 -4.59 0.14 23.36
N GLU A 70 -5.47 -0.78 23.71
CA GLU A 70 -6.86 -0.74 23.31
C GLU A 70 -7.62 0.30 24.13
N VAL A 71 -8.50 1.04 23.47
CA VAL A 71 -9.40 1.99 24.11
C VAL A 71 -10.82 1.61 23.71
N SER A 72 -11.64 1.24 24.71
CA SER A 72 -13.05 0.98 24.49
C SER A 72 -13.80 2.31 24.34
N HIS A 73 -14.62 2.43 23.32
CA HIS A 73 -15.52 3.54 23.11
C HIS A 73 -16.94 3.01 22.82
N ASP A 74 -17.95 3.65 23.40
CA ASP A 74 -19.37 3.46 23.06
C ASP A 74 -19.70 4.16 21.73
N GLU A 75 -19.01 3.77 20.65
CA GLU A 75 -19.22 4.34 19.33
C GLU A 75 -19.96 3.37 18.39
N PRO A 76 -20.56 3.87 17.29
CA PRO A 76 -21.21 3.02 16.30
C PRO A 76 -20.33 1.88 15.82
N HIS A 77 -20.94 0.72 15.59
CA HIS A 77 -20.26 -0.48 15.14
C HIS A 77 -19.50 -0.24 13.82
N GLU A 78 -18.18 -0.37 13.87
CA GLU A 78 -17.31 -0.32 12.69
C GLU A 78 -17.17 -1.74 12.11
N ALA A 79 -17.20 -1.86 10.77
CA ALA A 79 -16.99 -3.13 10.10
C ALA A 79 -15.63 -3.74 10.49
N ASN A 80 -15.64 -4.98 10.96
CA ASN A 80 -14.40 -5.69 11.32
C ASN A 80 -13.55 -6.06 10.12
N LEU A 81 -14.15 -6.29 8.97
CA LEU A 81 -13.48 -6.66 7.73
C LEU A 81 -13.83 -5.67 6.62
N LEU A 82 -12.84 -5.00 6.09
CA LEU A 82 -12.92 -4.23 4.85
C LEU A 82 -11.81 -4.70 3.91
N MET A 83 -12.22 -5.19 2.74
CA MET A 83 -11.31 -5.65 1.67
C MET A 83 -11.68 -4.94 0.37
N LEU A 84 -10.70 -4.81 -0.53
CA LEU A 84 -10.90 -4.29 -1.87
C LEU A 84 -10.69 -5.41 -2.88
N ASP A 85 -11.67 -5.65 -3.73
CA ASP A 85 -11.50 -6.50 -4.89
C ASP A 85 -10.85 -5.71 -6.04
N SER A 86 -9.62 -6.05 -6.34
CA SER A 86 -8.80 -5.44 -7.40
C SER A 86 -8.74 -6.29 -8.67
N SER A 87 -9.49 -7.38 -8.76
CA SER A 87 -9.48 -8.30 -9.92
C SER A 87 -9.68 -7.58 -11.24
N LYS A 88 -10.60 -6.60 -11.27
CA LYS A 88 -10.84 -5.78 -12.46
C LYS A 88 -9.61 -4.97 -12.89
N ALA A 89 -8.86 -4.38 -11.95
CA ALA A 89 -7.64 -3.64 -12.26
C ALA A 89 -6.55 -4.58 -12.77
N ILE A 90 -6.42 -5.74 -12.18
CA ILE A 90 -5.49 -6.78 -12.61
C ILE A 90 -5.77 -7.22 -14.05
N GLU A 91 -7.02 -7.60 -14.34
CA GLU A 91 -7.41 -8.16 -15.65
C GLU A 91 -7.41 -7.11 -16.77
N LYS A 92 -7.92 -5.89 -16.49
CA LYS A 92 -8.19 -4.89 -17.52
C LYS A 92 -7.08 -3.87 -17.70
N LEU A 93 -6.34 -3.54 -16.62
CA LEU A 93 -5.25 -2.57 -16.68
C LEU A 93 -3.87 -3.25 -16.71
N GLY A 94 -3.77 -4.54 -16.36
CA GLY A 94 -2.49 -5.22 -16.14
C GLY A 94 -1.75 -4.69 -14.91
N TRP A 95 -2.48 -4.08 -13.96
CA TRP A 95 -1.91 -3.61 -12.71
C TRP A 95 -1.86 -4.74 -11.68
N HIS A 96 -0.78 -4.81 -10.93
CA HIS A 96 -0.62 -5.71 -9.80
C HIS A 96 0.08 -4.98 -8.66
N PRO A 97 -0.29 -5.23 -7.39
CA PRO A 97 0.51 -4.74 -6.27
C PRO A 97 1.88 -5.41 -6.28
N VAL A 98 2.91 -4.64 -5.90
CA VAL A 98 4.33 -5.05 -5.98
C VAL A 98 4.86 -5.49 -4.62
N TYR A 99 4.47 -4.80 -3.55
CA TYR A 99 4.97 -5.07 -2.22
C TYR A 99 4.01 -5.93 -1.40
N SER A 100 4.59 -6.87 -0.63
CA SER A 100 3.90 -7.50 0.49
C SER A 100 3.59 -6.45 1.57
N ILE A 101 2.68 -6.76 2.48
CA ILE A 101 2.40 -5.87 3.63
C ILE A 101 3.65 -5.65 4.49
N LYS A 102 4.49 -6.66 4.65
CA LYS A 102 5.76 -6.57 5.37
C LYS A 102 6.71 -5.57 4.69
N ASP A 103 6.88 -5.67 3.38
CA ASP A 103 7.73 -4.73 2.62
C ASP A 103 7.16 -3.31 2.68
N ALA A 104 5.83 -3.16 2.55
CA ALA A 104 5.15 -1.87 2.65
C ALA A 104 5.42 -1.18 4.00
N ILE A 105 5.34 -1.93 5.11
CA ILE A 105 5.65 -1.42 6.45
C ILE A 105 7.13 -1.03 6.54
N SER A 106 8.03 -1.93 6.18
CA SER A 106 9.48 -1.72 6.26
C SER A 106 9.91 -0.48 5.47
N LYS A 107 9.46 -0.36 4.22
CA LYS A 107 9.76 0.81 3.39
C LYS A 107 9.16 2.10 3.93
N THR A 108 7.98 2.04 4.54
CA THR A 108 7.34 3.20 5.16
C THR A 108 8.12 3.64 6.40
N ILE A 109 8.46 2.71 7.28
CA ILE A 109 9.20 2.99 8.51
C ILE A 109 10.60 3.52 8.19
N SER A 110 11.32 2.94 7.21
CA SER A 110 12.63 3.43 6.81
C SER A 110 12.57 4.88 6.30
N TRP A 111 11.51 5.23 5.56
CA TRP A 111 11.30 6.61 5.09
C TRP A 111 11.13 7.58 6.26
N TYR A 112 10.28 7.24 7.23
CA TYR A 112 10.08 8.10 8.41
C TYR A 112 11.32 8.17 9.30
N LYS A 113 12.06 7.08 9.48
CA LYS A 113 13.33 7.10 10.21
C LYS A 113 14.32 8.07 9.57
N GLU A 114 14.50 8.00 8.25
CA GLU A 114 15.37 8.92 7.53
C GLU A 114 14.91 10.37 7.68
N TYR A 115 13.59 10.62 7.55
CA TYR A 115 13.02 11.96 7.71
C TYR A 115 13.32 12.57 9.08
N PHE A 116 13.29 11.78 10.15
CA PHE A 116 13.55 12.28 11.51
C PHE A 116 15.04 12.37 11.86
N THR A 117 15.90 11.66 11.16
CA THR A 117 17.34 11.61 11.45
C THR A 117 18.20 12.43 10.48
N ASN A 118 17.79 12.53 9.22
CA ASN A 118 18.58 13.13 8.14
C ASN A 118 17.69 13.70 7.02
N ASN A 119 16.93 14.74 7.32
CA ASN A 119 15.93 15.26 6.40
C ASN A 119 16.49 16.00 5.18
N ASP A 120 17.77 16.36 5.17
CA ASP A 120 18.38 17.10 4.08
C ASP A 120 18.47 16.30 2.76
N HIS A 121 18.43 14.97 2.84
CA HIS A 121 18.54 14.06 1.69
C HIS A 121 17.21 13.37 1.32
N MET A 122 16.08 13.83 1.84
CA MET A 122 14.79 13.17 1.65
C MET A 122 14.34 13.06 0.19
N GLN A 123 14.74 14.02 -0.66
CA GLN A 123 14.43 13.94 -2.07
C GLN A 123 15.12 12.73 -2.71
N GLU A 124 16.42 12.58 -2.49
CA GLU A 124 17.21 11.45 -3.02
C GLU A 124 16.72 10.12 -2.42
N PHE A 125 16.48 10.08 -1.11
CA PHE A 125 15.97 8.88 -0.45
C PHE A 125 14.62 8.44 -1.02
N THR A 126 13.70 9.40 -1.25
CA THR A 126 12.39 9.12 -1.84
C THR A 126 12.52 8.63 -3.27
N GLN A 127 13.39 9.26 -4.08
CA GLN A 127 13.67 8.81 -5.46
C GLN A 127 14.22 7.40 -5.49
N ASN A 128 15.14 7.05 -4.60
CA ASN A 128 15.69 5.71 -4.50
C ASN A 128 14.62 4.68 -4.14
N GLN A 129 13.70 4.99 -3.22
CA GLN A 129 12.58 4.10 -2.91
C GLN A 129 11.60 3.92 -4.09
N ILE A 130 11.40 4.96 -4.91
CA ILE A 130 10.61 4.85 -6.14
C ILE A 130 11.32 3.96 -7.16
N LEU A 131 12.62 4.13 -7.37
CA LEU A 131 13.42 3.30 -8.27
C LEU A 131 13.41 1.83 -7.83
N GLU A 132 13.58 1.55 -6.55
CA GLU A 132 13.47 0.19 -5.99
C GLU A 132 12.09 -0.44 -6.28
N TYR A 133 11.02 0.35 -6.13
CA TYR A 133 9.66 -0.10 -6.44
C TYR A 133 9.52 -0.47 -7.92
N VAL A 134 10.04 0.37 -8.82
CA VAL A 134 10.04 0.12 -10.27
C VAL A 134 10.83 -1.15 -10.61
N GLU A 135 12.03 -1.31 -10.04
CA GLU A 135 12.85 -2.51 -10.26
C GLU A 135 12.19 -3.79 -9.74
N GLN A 136 11.49 -3.72 -8.62
CA GLN A 136 10.73 -4.86 -8.12
C GLN A 136 9.55 -5.18 -9.05
N ALA A 137 8.84 -4.18 -9.55
CA ALA A 137 7.77 -4.35 -10.52
C ALA A 137 8.27 -5.00 -11.83
N LYS A 138 9.46 -4.61 -12.31
CA LYS A 138 10.12 -5.24 -13.46
C LYS A 138 10.40 -6.73 -13.23
N LYS A 139 10.96 -7.07 -12.06
CA LYS A 139 11.25 -8.47 -11.69
C LYS A 139 9.98 -9.32 -11.64
N MET A 140 8.87 -8.74 -11.27
CA MET A 140 7.56 -9.40 -11.23
C MET A 140 6.84 -9.39 -12.58
N ASN A 141 7.46 -8.83 -13.63
CA ASN A 141 6.86 -8.67 -14.96
C ASN A 141 5.52 -7.91 -14.94
N VAL A 142 5.38 -6.92 -14.06
CA VAL A 142 4.18 -6.09 -14.04
C VAL A 142 4.11 -5.26 -15.31
N GLY A 143 2.96 -5.29 -16.00
CA GLY A 143 2.83 -4.81 -17.38
C GLY A 143 3.27 -3.36 -17.61
N TRP A 144 3.05 -2.45 -16.65
CA TRP A 144 3.48 -1.05 -16.79
C TRP A 144 5.01 -0.86 -16.66
N ALA A 145 5.70 -1.76 -15.93
CA ALA A 145 7.13 -1.66 -15.69
C ALA A 145 7.98 -2.31 -16.80
N SER A 146 7.38 -3.15 -17.63
CA SER A 146 8.09 -3.91 -18.67
C SER A 146 8.57 -3.06 -19.86
N ASN A 147 8.12 -1.81 -19.96
CA ASN A 147 8.41 -0.91 -21.07
C ASN A 147 9.15 0.39 -20.63
N ILE A 148 9.78 0.36 -19.47
CA ILE A 148 10.58 1.49 -18.93
C ILE A 148 12.06 1.20 -18.97
#